data_fa06326eab4cc151bc89e089e572369b
#
_entry.id   fa06326eab4cc151bc89e089e572369b
#
_cell.length_a   1.000
_cell.length_b   1.000
_cell.length_c   1.000
_cell.angle_alpha   90.00
_cell.angle_beta   90.00
_cell.angle_gamma   90.00
#
_symmetry.space_group_name_H-M   'P 1'
#
loop_
_entity.id
_entity.type
_entity.pdbx_description
1 polymer ?
#
loop_
_entity_poly.entity_id
_entity_poly.type
_entity_poly.pdbx_seq_one_letter_code
_entity_poly.pdbx_strand_id
1 'polypeptide(L)' 'MTNLNYLCFVDGLLEYASTSPSNFAHYQLMYAEEHRDADVQYLTLTDEEYDEMFPYEEDET' A
#
# COMPACT_ATOMS: atom_id res chain seq x y z
N MET A 1 18.77 -2.45 7.57
CA MET A 1 18.22 -2.21 6.33
C MET A 1 16.77 -1.93 6.43
N THR A 2 16.32 -0.92 5.80
CA THR A 2 14.95 -0.51 5.90
C THR A 2 14.14 -1.14 4.79
N ASN A 3 13.04 -1.76 5.12
CA ASN A 3 12.14 -2.29 4.12
C ASN A 3 11.18 -1.21 3.67
N LEU A 4 10.76 -1.30 2.46
CA LEU A 4 9.78 -0.38 1.93
C LEU A 4 8.44 -1.07 1.79
N ASN A 5 7.41 -0.33 2.09
CA ASN A 5 6.05 -0.84 1.99
C ASN A 5 5.34 -0.12 0.87
N TYR A 6 4.85 -0.86 -0.10
CA TYR A 6 4.19 -0.32 -1.27
C TYR A 6 2.69 -0.49 -1.10
N LEU A 7 1.96 0.61 -1.20
CA LEU A 7 0.53 0.61 -0.92
C LEU A 7 -0.25 1.08 -2.13
N CYS A 8 -1.40 0.50 -2.33
CA CYS A 8 -2.29 0.90 -3.41
C CYS A 8 -3.64 1.27 -2.82
N PHE A 9 -4.07 2.49 -3.07
CA PHE A 9 -5.35 2.97 -2.58
C PHE A 9 -6.28 3.18 -3.76
N VAL A 10 -7.51 2.71 -3.62
CA VAL A 10 -8.53 2.90 -4.64
C VAL A 10 -9.66 3.66 -3.99
N ASP A 11 -9.97 4.84 -4.49
CA ASP A 11 -11.00 5.73 -3.96
C ASP A 11 -10.75 6.01 -2.48
N GLY A 12 -9.51 6.15 -2.09
CA GLY A 12 -9.16 6.47 -0.72
C GLY A 12 -9.09 5.28 0.22
N LEU A 13 -9.35 4.07 -0.28
CA LEU A 13 -9.32 2.88 0.57
C LEU A 13 -8.12 2.02 0.21
N LEU A 14 -7.46 1.48 1.20
CA LEU A 14 -6.30 0.63 0.98
C LEU A 14 -6.74 -0.70 0.40
N GLU A 15 -6.29 -0.97 -0.82
CA GLU A 15 -6.66 -2.21 -1.50
C GLU A 15 -5.55 -3.25 -1.47
N TYR A 16 -4.33 -2.84 -1.49
CA TYR A 16 -3.22 -3.79 -1.58
C TYR A 16 -1.97 -3.21 -0.96
N ALA A 17 -1.22 -4.01 -0.28
CA ALA A 17 0.05 -3.61 0.30
C ALA A 17 1.04 -4.75 0.11
N SER A 18 2.28 -4.41 -0.18
CA SER A 18 3.31 -5.41 -0.39
C SER A 18 4.67 -4.84 -0.04
N THR A 19 5.60 -5.70 0.33
CA THR A 19 6.98 -5.28 0.53
C THR A 19 7.85 -5.70 -0.64
N SER A 20 7.27 -6.32 -1.65
CA SER A 20 8.01 -6.77 -2.82
C SER A 20 7.77 -5.82 -3.98
N PRO A 21 8.78 -5.10 -4.45
CA PRO A 21 8.58 -4.17 -5.56
C PRO A 21 8.14 -4.86 -6.84
N SER A 22 8.62 -6.06 -7.11
CA SER A 22 8.23 -6.71 -8.33
C SER A 22 6.77 -7.14 -8.29
N ASN A 23 6.31 -7.65 -7.17
CA ASN A 23 4.91 -8.03 -7.03
C ASN A 23 4.02 -6.79 -7.10
N PHE A 24 4.46 -5.69 -6.50
CA PHE A 24 3.67 -4.49 -6.51
C PHE A 24 3.57 -3.91 -7.93
N ALA A 25 4.66 -3.97 -8.69
CA ALA A 25 4.64 -3.49 -10.05
C ALA A 25 3.65 -4.29 -10.89
N HIS A 26 3.60 -5.59 -10.69
CA HIS A 26 2.66 -6.45 -11.39
C HIS A 26 1.23 -6.08 -11.00
N TYR A 27 1.00 -5.82 -9.72
CA TYR A 27 -0.31 -5.45 -9.25
C TYR A 27 -0.73 -4.09 -9.79
N GLN A 28 0.22 -3.16 -9.94
CA GLN A 28 -0.08 -1.88 -10.49
C GLN A 28 -0.68 -1.98 -11.88
N LEU A 29 -0.11 -2.85 -12.71
CA LEU A 29 -0.61 -3.01 -14.06
C LEU A 29 -2.03 -3.58 -14.05
N MET A 30 -2.28 -4.56 -13.19
CA MET A 30 -3.59 -5.17 -13.13
C MET A 30 -4.64 -4.20 -12.60
N TYR A 31 -4.31 -3.49 -11.53
CA TYR A 31 -5.27 -2.57 -10.93
C TYR A 31 -5.53 -1.37 -11.82
N ALA A 32 -4.53 -0.90 -12.54
CA ALA A 32 -4.72 0.21 -13.43
C ALA A 32 -5.76 -0.12 -14.50
N GLU A 33 -5.78 -1.37 -14.93
CA GLU A 33 -6.76 -1.77 -15.90
C GLU A 33 -8.12 -2.03 -15.29
N GLU A 34 -8.16 -2.65 -14.15
CA GLU A 34 -9.42 -2.98 -13.52
C GLU A 34 -10.14 -1.76 -12.97
N HIS A 35 -9.40 -0.78 -12.50
CA HIS A 35 -9.99 0.39 -11.88
C HIS A 35 -9.71 1.65 -12.68
N ARG A 36 -9.94 1.57 -13.99
CA ARG A 36 -9.60 2.70 -14.85
C ARG A 36 -10.39 3.93 -14.51
N ASP A 37 -11.62 3.76 -14.04
CA ASP A 37 -12.47 4.90 -13.72
C ASP A 37 -12.38 5.27 -12.26
N ALA A 38 -11.57 4.62 -11.48
CA ALA A 38 -11.45 4.89 -10.05
C ALA A 38 -10.23 5.75 -9.80
N ASP A 39 -10.19 6.36 -8.61
CA ASP A 39 -9.06 7.19 -8.23
C ASP A 39 -8.02 6.28 -7.58
N VAL A 40 -7.06 5.81 -8.32
CA VAL A 40 -6.05 4.88 -7.85
C VAL A 40 -4.80 5.65 -7.50
N GLN A 41 -4.30 5.48 -6.28
CA GLN A 41 -3.10 6.16 -5.82
C GLN A 41 -2.12 5.15 -5.26
N TYR A 42 -0.84 5.43 -5.42
CA TYR A 42 0.21 4.54 -4.93
C TYR A 42 1.10 5.30 -3.96
N LEU A 43 1.50 4.62 -2.91
CA LEU A 43 2.31 5.25 -1.89
C LEU A 43 3.40 4.30 -1.46
N THR A 44 4.58 4.81 -1.21
CA THR A 44 5.71 4.01 -0.73
C THR A 44 6.15 4.56 0.62
N LEU A 45 6.18 3.71 1.62
CA LEU A 45 6.53 4.11 2.97
C LEU A 45 7.61 3.21 3.54
N THR A 46 8.46 3.77 4.37
CA THR A 46 9.39 2.94 5.14
C THR A 46 8.61 2.25 6.26
N ASP A 47 9.24 1.32 6.94
CA ASP A 47 8.60 0.65 8.06
C ASP A 47 8.18 1.63 9.13
N GLU A 48 9.01 2.63 9.40
CA GLU A 48 8.68 3.61 10.39
C GLU A 48 7.50 4.46 9.96
N GLU A 49 7.47 4.85 8.71
CA GLU A 49 6.37 5.65 8.20
C GLU A 49 5.08 4.84 8.17
N TYR A 50 5.20 3.56 7.85
CA TYR A 50 4.03 2.70 7.83
C TYR A 50 3.44 2.59 9.23
N ASP A 51 4.28 2.44 10.23
CA ASP A 51 3.81 2.35 11.61
C ASP A 51 3.13 3.62 12.05
N GLU A 52 3.60 4.76 11.60
CA GLU A 52 2.99 6.02 11.95
C GLU A 52 1.64 6.18 11.27
N MET A 53 1.52 5.77 10.03
CA MET A 53 0.29 5.92 9.31
C MET A 53 -0.76 4.90 9.74
N PHE A 54 -0.33 3.69 10.08
CA PHE A 54 -1.23 2.62 10.52
C PHE A 54 -0.74 2.11 11.89
N PRO A 55 -0.96 2.83 12.95
CA PRO A 55 -0.44 2.45 14.25
C PRO A 55 -1.01 1.12 14.71
N TYR A 56 -0.11 0.24 15.18
CA TYR A 56 -0.52 -1.03 15.62
C TYR A 56 -1.02 -0.87 17.03
N GLU A 57 -2.30 -1.15 17.30
CA GLU A 57 -2.84 -0.96 18.50
C GLU A 57 -2.81 -2.10 19.32
N GLU A 58 -2.03 -2.38 20.09
CA GLU A 58 -1.96 -3.49 20.85
C GLU A 58 -2.80 -3.44 21.85
N ASP A 59 -3.48 -3.19 22.19
CA ASP A 59 -4.42 -3.10 23.05
C ASP A 59 -4.42 -3.82 24.07
N GLU A 60 -4.14 -4.00 24.57
CA GLU A 60 -4.19 -4.49 25.35
C GLU A 60 -4.88 -4.45 26.04
N THR A 61 -5.26 -4.44 26.37
CA THR A 61 -5.91 -4.34 27.07
C THR A 61 -6.16 -4.76 27.56
#